data_249c8990ec165f916321b62f06597fd8
#
_entry.id   249c8990ec165f916321b62f06597fd8
#
_cell.length_a   1.000
_cell.length_b   1.000
_cell.length_c   1.000
_cell.angle_alpha   90.00
_cell.angle_beta   90.00
_cell.angle_gamma   90.00
#
_symmetry.space_group_name_H-M   'P 1'
#
loop_
_entity.id
_entity.type
_entity.pdbx_description
1 polymer ?
#
loop_
_entity_poly.entity_id
_entity_poly.type
_entity_poly.pdbx_seq_one_letter_code
_entity_poly.pdbx_strand_id
1 'polypeptide(L)'
;TSGVAQVGSGLTQLNDNSAQLNSGATQLSSGASQLSSGAKSLDSGADELKSGTKTLADGTKTLDDGTKTLTNGFATLTANNSKLSSGANQLADGAVTLNDGADKLYDGSITLGNGLSDLKDGADTLKTGLEDGKKTIDENKGDDAVYEMISSPVESNETKISNVENNGHAMAAYMMCVGLWVLCIAFCIMYPLTEHHGTIKSGFSWWLSKAGVAYLVALVSAYAMIGSLQLFLHFEPTELLNTFLVAGITAIAFMSILYFFNVWLGKVGSFLMLIFMVVQLAGSAGTYPIEISGDFVATIHKWLPFSYAVDAFRGTISGNGNILEVTIVLLSIAVIFTLLTIMMFNIRAKMIKNNKKGLYDFIEKCGLA
;
A
#
# COMPACT_ATOMS: atom_id res chain seq x y z
N THR A 1 30.07 9.06 38.29
CA THR A 1 28.97 8.10 38.00
C THR A 1 27.94 8.68 37.01
N SER A 2 27.58 9.98 37.11
CA SER A 2 26.62 10.63 36.16
C SER A 2 27.14 10.63 34.71
N GLY A 3 28.40 10.94 34.48
CA GLY A 3 29.02 10.95 33.15
C GLY A 3 29.01 9.56 32.46
N VAL A 4 29.28 8.50 33.26
CA VAL A 4 29.25 7.12 32.76
C VAL A 4 27.80 6.70 32.36
N ALA A 5 26.79 7.16 33.12
CA ALA A 5 25.37 6.92 32.76
C ALA A 5 24.98 7.69 31.50
N GLN A 6 25.45 8.93 31.33
CA GLN A 6 25.23 9.71 30.10
C GLN A 6 25.94 9.08 28.88
N VAL A 7 27.16 8.55 29.06
CA VAL A 7 27.84 7.76 28.00
C VAL A 7 27.05 6.50 27.66
N GLY A 8 26.57 5.80 28.68
CA GLY A 8 25.71 4.62 28.47
C GLY A 8 24.46 4.94 27.68
N SER A 9 23.75 6.02 28.00
CA SER A 9 22.61 6.50 27.25
C SER A 9 22.97 6.91 25.83
N GLY A 10 24.08 7.61 25.63
CA GLY A 10 24.59 8.00 24.31
C GLY A 10 24.96 6.79 23.45
N LEU A 11 25.62 5.78 24.07
CA LEU A 11 25.94 4.50 23.40
C LEU A 11 24.68 3.71 23.03
N THR A 12 23.66 3.72 23.89
CA THR A 12 22.36 3.09 23.58
C THR A 12 21.69 3.81 22.42
N GLN A 13 21.63 5.15 22.44
CA GLN A 13 21.12 5.96 21.34
C GLN A 13 21.92 5.75 20.03
N LEU A 14 23.24 5.62 20.11
CA LEU A 14 24.07 5.33 18.94
C LEU A 14 23.80 3.93 18.39
N ASN A 15 23.61 2.94 19.26
CA ASN A 15 23.23 1.59 18.88
C ASN A 15 21.86 1.54 18.24
N ASP A 16 20.89 2.27 18.79
CA ASP A 16 19.51 2.38 18.24
C ASP A 16 19.53 3.09 16.88
N ASN A 17 20.32 4.15 16.75
CA ASN A 17 20.50 4.85 15.47
C ASN A 17 21.22 3.95 14.43
N SER A 18 22.20 3.14 14.86
CA SER A 18 22.85 2.14 14.01
C SER A 18 21.89 1.04 13.58
N ALA A 19 21.00 0.59 14.46
CA ALA A 19 19.94 -0.36 14.13
C ALA A 19 18.93 0.25 13.14
N GLN A 20 18.57 1.52 13.31
CA GLN A 20 17.73 2.26 12.36
C GLN A 20 18.40 2.43 11.00
N LEU A 21 19.70 2.74 10.99
CA LEU A 21 20.49 2.86 9.76
C LEU A 21 20.58 1.50 9.04
N ASN A 22 20.82 0.42 9.78
CA ASN A 22 20.85 -0.93 9.22
C ASN A 22 19.47 -1.37 8.68
N SER A 23 18.41 -0.97 9.36
CA SER A 23 17.04 -1.16 8.88
C SER A 23 16.79 -0.36 7.58
N GLY A 24 17.22 0.90 7.54
CA GLY A 24 17.16 1.74 6.34
C GLY A 24 17.97 1.17 5.16
N ALA A 25 19.16 0.63 5.44
CA ALA A 25 19.97 -0.06 4.44
C ALA A 25 19.31 -1.35 3.92
N THR A 26 18.65 -2.08 4.81
CA THR A 26 17.85 -3.27 4.44
C THR A 26 16.63 -2.88 3.58
N GLN A 27 15.96 -1.79 3.92
CA GLN A 27 14.86 -1.24 3.12
C GLN A 27 15.34 -0.75 1.75
N LEU A 28 16.51 -0.09 1.70
CA LEU A 28 17.12 0.33 0.44
C LEU A 28 17.52 -0.87 -0.42
N SER A 29 18.08 -1.92 0.17
CA SER A 29 18.38 -3.18 -0.51
C SER A 29 17.12 -3.87 -1.04
N SER A 30 16.05 -3.87 -0.24
CA SER A 30 14.75 -4.40 -0.66
C SER A 30 14.15 -3.56 -1.79
N GLY A 31 14.23 -2.23 -1.70
CA GLY A 31 13.81 -1.31 -2.75
C GLY A 31 14.64 -1.49 -4.04
N ALA A 32 15.95 -1.70 -3.91
CA ALA A 32 16.82 -2.00 -5.05
C ALA A 32 16.49 -3.36 -5.69
N SER A 33 16.11 -4.35 -4.88
CA SER A 33 15.64 -5.66 -5.36
C SER A 33 14.30 -5.56 -6.08
N GLN A 34 13.38 -4.72 -5.58
CA GLN A 34 12.10 -4.41 -6.24
C GLN A 34 12.32 -3.65 -7.55
N LEU A 35 13.24 -2.67 -7.56
CA LEU A 35 13.62 -1.94 -8.78
C LEU A 35 14.28 -2.89 -9.80
N SER A 36 15.13 -3.80 -9.35
CA SER A 36 15.73 -4.84 -10.21
C SER A 36 14.67 -5.79 -10.77
N SER A 37 13.68 -6.16 -9.97
CA SER A 37 12.55 -6.99 -10.42
C SER A 37 11.65 -6.22 -11.39
N GLY A 38 11.40 -4.93 -11.14
CA GLY A 38 10.69 -4.03 -12.05
C GLY A 38 11.44 -3.85 -13.39
N ALA A 39 12.76 -3.73 -13.34
CA ALA A 39 13.62 -3.67 -14.54
C ALA A 39 13.57 -4.98 -15.34
N LYS A 40 13.55 -6.14 -14.67
CA LYS A 40 13.36 -7.44 -15.33
C LYS A 40 11.97 -7.59 -15.96
N SER A 41 10.93 -7.06 -15.29
CA SER A 41 9.58 -7.04 -15.87
C SER A 41 9.47 -6.10 -17.06
N LEU A 42 10.19 -4.98 -17.03
CA LEU A 42 10.31 -4.05 -18.17
C LEU A 42 11.07 -4.69 -19.35
N ASP A 43 12.12 -5.44 -19.07
CA ASP A 43 12.89 -6.20 -20.06
C ASP A 43 12.04 -7.32 -20.70
N SER A 44 11.28 -8.05 -19.88
CA SER A 44 10.30 -9.02 -20.38
C SER A 44 9.19 -8.37 -21.21
N GLY A 45 8.70 -7.19 -20.82
CA GLY A 45 7.74 -6.41 -21.61
C GLY A 45 8.35 -5.89 -22.91
N ALA A 46 9.66 -5.60 -22.93
CA ALA A 46 10.39 -5.23 -24.15
C ALA A 46 10.55 -6.44 -25.11
N ASP A 47 10.73 -7.64 -24.59
CA ASP A 47 10.76 -8.87 -25.38
C ASP A 47 9.37 -9.24 -25.94
N GLU A 48 8.31 -9.01 -25.18
CA GLU A 48 6.92 -9.13 -25.66
C GLU A 48 6.61 -8.08 -26.73
N LEU A 49 7.08 -6.83 -26.55
CA LEU A 49 6.96 -5.77 -27.55
C LEU A 49 7.75 -6.12 -28.82
N LYS A 50 8.94 -6.73 -28.68
CA LYS A 50 9.74 -7.22 -29.80
C LYS A 50 9.04 -8.36 -30.54
N SER A 51 8.37 -9.24 -29.82
CA SER A 51 7.53 -10.30 -30.40
C SER A 51 6.29 -9.70 -31.08
N GLY A 52 5.66 -8.70 -30.46
CA GLY A 52 4.53 -7.96 -31.04
C GLY A 52 4.93 -7.17 -32.31
N THR A 53 6.13 -6.57 -32.30
CA THR A 53 6.66 -5.90 -33.50
C THR A 53 7.00 -6.88 -34.63
N LYS A 54 7.41 -8.11 -34.27
CA LYS A 54 7.60 -9.18 -35.26
C LYS A 54 6.26 -9.61 -35.88
N THR A 55 5.25 -9.79 -35.04
CA THR A 55 3.87 -10.10 -35.50
C THR A 55 3.30 -8.98 -36.39
N LEU A 56 3.61 -7.71 -36.06
CA LEU A 56 3.23 -6.57 -36.88
C LEU A 56 3.97 -6.53 -38.23
N ALA A 57 5.28 -6.90 -38.23
CA ALA A 57 6.08 -7.00 -39.47
C ALA A 57 5.59 -8.13 -40.39
N ASP A 58 5.19 -9.26 -39.80
CA ASP A 58 4.61 -10.37 -40.57
C ASP A 58 3.19 -10.03 -41.07
N GLY A 59 2.43 -9.23 -40.31
CA GLY A 59 1.10 -8.70 -40.71
C GLY A 59 1.19 -7.66 -41.82
N THR A 60 2.21 -6.80 -41.83
CA THR A 60 2.47 -5.85 -42.94
C THR A 60 2.92 -6.53 -44.22
N LYS A 61 3.63 -7.67 -44.09
CA LYS A 61 3.96 -8.51 -45.23
C LYS A 61 2.72 -9.17 -45.86
N THR A 62 1.80 -9.58 -45.02
CA THR A 62 0.48 -10.10 -45.48
C THR A 62 -0.38 -8.99 -46.10
N LEU A 63 -0.22 -7.73 -45.63
CA LEU A 63 -0.92 -6.57 -46.16
C LEU A 63 -0.35 -6.11 -47.50
N ASP A 64 0.94 -6.26 -47.72
CA ASP A 64 1.63 -5.96 -49.00
C ASP A 64 1.10 -6.84 -50.15
N ASP A 65 0.70 -8.08 -49.85
CA ASP A 65 0.05 -8.99 -50.82
C ASP A 65 -1.42 -8.59 -51.11
N GLY A 66 -1.98 -7.70 -50.32
CA GLY A 66 -3.36 -7.23 -50.39
C GLY A 66 -3.56 -5.80 -50.97
N THR A 67 -2.76 -5.36 -51.93
CA THR A 67 -2.57 -3.98 -52.39
C THR A 67 -3.80 -3.11 -52.80
N LYS A 68 -5.03 -3.57 -52.69
CA LYS A 68 -6.24 -2.75 -52.95
C LYS A 68 -6.83 -2.05 -51.72
N THR A 69 -6.39 -2.37 -50.50
CA THR A 69 -6.89 -1.78 -49.25
C THR A 69 -5.92 -0.70 -48.71
N LEU A 70 -4.88 -0.41 -49.48
CA LEU A 70 -3.70 0.37 -49.04
C LEU A 70 -4.05 1.83 -48.65
N THR A 71 -4.99 2.47 -49.34
CA THR A 71 -5.28 3.91 -49.10
C THR A 71 -5.92 4.16 -47.73
N ASN A 72 -6.79 3.28 -47.27
CA ASN A 72 -7.39 3.38 -45.94
C ASN A 72 -6.42 2.92 -44.83
N GLY A 73 -5.52 1.97 -45.16
CA GLY A 73 -4.44 1.54 -44.25
C GLY A 73 -3.39 2.66 -44.00
N PHE A 74 -3.07 3.46 -45.01
CA PHE A 74 -2.12 4.57 -44.86
C PHE A 74 -2.60 5.68 -43.94
N ALA A 75 -3.89 6.05 -43.99
CA ALA A 75 -4.46 7.04 -43.10
C ALA A 75 -4.42 6.54 -41.64
N THR A 76 -4.71 5.25 -41.44
CA THR A 76 -4.65 4.60 -40.12
C THR A 76 -3.20 4.50 -39.62
N LEU A 77 -2.25 4.18 -40.49
CA LEU A 77 -0.83 4.11 -40.16
C LEU A 77 -0.27 5.50 -39.78
N THR A 78 -0.66 6.56 -40.47
CA THR A 78 -0.26 7.94 -40.16
C THR A 78 -0.81 8.37 -38.77
N ALA A 79 -2.07 8.04 -38.48
CA ALA A 79 -2.67 8.32 -37.18
C ALA A 79 -1.98 7.53 -36.04
N ASN A 80 -1.61 6.28 -36.31
CA ASN A 80 -0.88 5.45 -35.34
C ASN A 80 0.58 5.90 -35.15
N ASN A 81 1.23 6.41 -36.20
CA ASN A 81 2.58 6.99 -36.12
C ASN A 81 2.58 8.26 -35.25
N SER A 82 1.54 9.09 -35.33
CA SER A 82 1.39 10.24 -34.44
C SER A 82 1.21 9.82 -32.97
N LYS A 83 0.45 8.76 -32.74
CA LYS A 83 0.28 8.19 -31.39
C LYS A 83 1.56 7.53 -30.86
N LEU A 84 2.29 6.83 -31.73
CA LEU A 84 3.57 6.22 -31.37
C LEU A 84 4.64 7.27 -31.04
N SER A 85 4.70 8.34 -31.84
CA SER A 85 5.58 9.49 -31.58
C SER A 85 5.25 10.16 -30.23
N SER A 86 3.95 10.33 -29.93
CA SER A 86 3.52 10.85 -28.64
C SER A 86 3.89 9.90 -27.48
N GLY A 87 3.70 8.60 -27.66
CA GLY A 87 4.09 7.60 -26.67
C GLY A 87 5.61 7.51 -26.45
N ALA A 88 6.40 7.65 -27.53
CA ALA A 88 7.85 7.70 -27.44
C ALA A 88 8.35 8.95 -26.70
N ASN A 89 7.69 10.10 -26.90
CA ASN A 89 7.99 11.31 -26.14
C ASN A 89 7.65 11.15 -24.66
N GLN A 90 6.50 10.55 -24.33
CA GLN A 90 6.13 10.28 -22.93
C GLN A 90 7.12 9.32 -22.26
N LEU A 91 7.63 8.33 -22.99
CA LEU A 91 8.65 7.42 -22.45
C LEU A 91 10.00 8.15 -22.24
N ALA A 92 10.38 9.05 -23.16
CA ALA A 92 11.57 9.88 -23.00
C ALA A 92 11.46 10.82 -21.79
N ASP A 93 10.32 11.48 -21.62
CA ASP A 93 10.05 12.35 -20.45
C ASP A 93 10.06 11.55 -19.14
N GLY A 94 9.51 10.34 -19.17
CA GLY A 94 9.57 9.42 -18.04
C GLY A 94 10.99 8.98 -17.68
N ALA A 95 11.83 8.74 -18.69
CA ALA A 95 13.24 8.40 -18.51
C ALA A 95 14.05 9.57 -17.91
N VAL A 96 13.78 10.81 -18.34
CA VAL A 96 14.37 12.01 -17.74
C VAL A 96 13.94 12.14 -16.27
N THR A 97 12.66 11.98 -16.00
CA THR A 97 12.14 12.02 -14.61
C THR A 97 12.79 10.96 -13.71
N LEU A 98 13.00 9.77 -14.26
CA LEU A 98 13.68 8.69 -13.54
C LEU A 98 15.15 9.01 -13.26
N ASN A 99 15.84 9.61 -14.24
CA ASN A 99 17.22 10.06 -14.08
C ASN A 99 17.34 11.15 -13.00
N ASP A 100 16.46 12.15 -13.05
CA ASP A 100 16.40 13.21 -12.02
C ASP A 100 16.11 12.65 -10.63
N GLY A 101 15.27 11.60 -10.56
CA GLY A 101 15.00 10.86 -9.32
C GLY A 101 16.24 10.12 -8.81
N ALA A 102 17.00 9.50 -9.70
CA ALA A 102 18.24 8.81 -9.38
C ALA A 102 19.32 9.79 -8.88
N ASP A 103 19.45 10.95 -9.52
CA ASP A 103 20.39 12.00 -9.10
C ASP A 103 20.03 12.53 -7.69
N LYS A 104 18.75 12.78 -7.42
CA LYS A 104 18.29 13.18 -6.07
C LYS A 104 18.56 12.12 -5.01
N LEU A 105 18.41 10.85 -5.37
CA LEU A 105 18.72 9.73 -4.46
C LEU A 105 20.22 9.64 -4.19
N TYR A 106 21.05 9.86 -5.23
CA TYR A 106 22.49 9.92 -5.09
C TYR A 106 22.96 11.07 -4.19
N ASP A 107 22.43 12.28 -4.41
CA ASP A 107 22.72 13.46 -3.58
C ASP A 107 22.25 13.27 -2.14
N GLY A 108 21.06 12.68 -1.96
CA GLY A 108 20.56 12.31 -0.64
C GLY A 108 21.45 11.30 0.08
N SER A 109 22.02 10.35 -0.66
CA SER A 109 22.97 9.36 -0.13
C SER A 109 24.29 10.00 0.31
N ILE A 110 24.80 10.96 -0.46
CA ILE A 110 26.00 11.76 -0.08
C ILE A 110 25.70 12.58 1.17
N THR A 111 24.54 13.23 1.23
CA THR A 111 24.13 14.04 2.38
C THR A 111 24.05 13.16 3.64
N LEU A 112 23.50 11.96 3.53
CA LEU A 112 23.44 11.00 4.61
C LEU A 112 24.85 10.54 5.04
N GLY A 113 25.73 10.30 4.08
CA GLY A 113 27.15 9.96 4.35
C GLY A 113 27.89 11.06 5.13
N ASN A 114 27.68 12.31 4.72
CA ASN A 114 28.26 13.46 5.43
C ASN A 114 27.68 13.60 6.85
N GLY A 115 26.37 13.48 7.01
CA GLY A 115 25.71 13.51 8.33
C GLY A 115 26.18 12.39 9.26
N LEU A 116 26.49 11.21 8.71
CA LEU A 116 27.06 10.10 9.49
C LEU A 116 28.51 10.40 9.94
N SER A 117 29.29 11.08 9.08
CA SER A 117 30.63 11.55 9.45
C SER A 117 30.57 12.58 10.57
N ASP A 118 29.67 13.57 10.45
CA ASP A 118 29.47 14.60 11.49
C ASP A 118 29.01 13.98 12.81
N LEU A 119 28.13 12.96 12.76
CA LEU A 119 27.72 12.21 13.95
C LEU A 119 28.87 11.46 14.60
N LYS A 120 29.73 10.86 13.78
CA LYS A 120 30.94 10.19 14.29
C LYS A 120 31.86 11.17 14.97
N ASP A 121 32.14 12.31 14.37
CA ASP A 121 33.04 13.35 14.94
C ASP A 121 32.41 13.95 16.20
N GLY A 122 31.09 14.12 16.23
CA GLY A 122 30.34 14.50 17.43
C GLY A 122 30.50 13.47 18.58
N ALA A 123 30.39 12.18 18.23
CA ALA A 123 30.54 11.08 19.19
C ALA A 123 32.01 11.00 19.75
N ASP A 124 33.00 11.21 18.89
CA ASP A 124 34.40 11.24 19.30
C ASP A 124 34.69 12.47 20.19
N THR A 125 34.12 13.62 19.90
CA THR A 125 34.16 14.83 20.73
C THR A 125 33.54 14.60 22.11
N LEU A 126 32.33 13.97 22.12
CA LEU A 126 31.65 13.60 23.37
C LEU A 126 32.49 12.63 24.21
N LYS A 127 33.07 11.62 23.56
CA LYS A 127 33.93 10.65 24.21
C LYS A 127 35.13 11.36 24.90
N THR A 128 35.82 12.23 24.17
CA THR A 128 36.96 12.99 24.70
C THR A 128 36.53 13.89 25.87
N GLY A 129 35.40 14.61 25.72
CA GLY A 129 34.89 15.45 26.81
C GLY A 129 34.47 14.66 28.06
N LEU A 130 34.02 13.43 27.88
CA LEU A 130 33.69 12.52 29.00
C LEU A 130 34.94 11.94 29.67
N GLU A 131 35.97 11.62 28.91
CA GLU A 131 37.28 11.20 29.45
C GLU A 131 37.92 12.31 30.27
N ASP A 132 37.88 13.56 29.77
CA ASP A 132 38.36 14.73 30.49
C ASP A 132 37.49 15.05 31.73
N GLY A 133 36.16 14.93 31.61
CA GLY A 133 35.23 15.07 32.73
C GLY A 133 35.48 14.02 33.81
N LYS A 134 35.70 12.77 33.42
CA LYS A 134 36.04 11.69 34.33
C LYS A 134 37.36 11.99 35.07
N LYS A 135 38.38 12.45 34.34
CA LYS A 135 39.68 12.84 34.96
C LYS A 135 39.51 13.98 35.97
N THR A 136 38.69 14.98 35.63
CA THR A 136 38.38 16.09 36.55
C THR A 136 37.64 15.62 37.80
N ILE A 137 36.74 14.64 37.68
CA ILE A 137 36.03 14.03 38.81
C ILE A 137 36.97 13.19 39.65
N ASP A 138 37.87 12.42 39.03
CA ASP A 138 38.87 11.60 39.74
C ASP A 138 39.88 12.47 40.49
N GLU A 139 40.19 13.65 39.96
CA GLU A 139 41.06 14.65 40.60
C GLU A 139 40.36 15.43 41.73
N ASN A 140 39.05 15.63 41.62
CA ASN A 140 38.22 16.31 42.63
C ASN A 140 37.27 15.31 43.32
N LYS A 141 37.82 14.37 44.07
CA LYS A 141 37.01 13.40 44.83
C LYS A 141 36.07 14.11 45.80
N GLY A 142 34.79 14.20 45.40
CA GLY A 142 33.72 14.69 46.25
C GLY A 142 33.22 13.62 47.24
N ASP A 143 32.47 14.04 48.24
CA ASP A 143 31.82 13.18 49.22
C ASP A 143 30.81 12.23 48.55
N ASP A 144 30.63 11.01 49.13
CA ASP A 144 29.74 9.96 48.58
C ASP A 144 28.34 10.48 48.27
N ALA A 145 27.81 11.45 49.01
CA ALA A 145 26.53 12.10 48.78
C ALA A 145 26.47 12.88 47.45
N VAL A 146 27.58 13.45 47.00
CA VAL A 146 27.66 14.15 45.69
C VAL A 146 27.66 13.13 44.55
N TYR A 147 28.27 11.97 44.73
CA TYR A 147 28.28 10.89 43.75
C TYR A 147 26.88 10.27 43.59
N GLU A 148 26.09 10.14 44.64
CA GLU A 148 24.75 9.59 44.60
C GLU A 148 23.76 10.55 43.87
N MET A 149 23.87 11.87 44.11
CA MET A 149 23.10 12.90 43.42
C MET A 149 23.44 13.03 41.92
N ILE A 150 24.70 12.74 41.52
CA ILE A 150 25.16 12.75 40.14
C ILE A 150 24.78 11.44 39.43
N SER A 151 24.72 10.32 40.15
CA SER A 151 24.42 9.00 39.58
C SER A 151 22.96 8.78 39.23
N SER A 152 22.03 9.48 39.88
CA SER A 152 20.57 9.33 39.66
C SER A 152 19.84 10.68 39.66
N PRO A 153 20.17 11.60 38.73
CA PRO A 153 19.64 12.96 38.73
C PRO A 153 18.16 13.03 38.33
N VAL A 154 17.61 12.00 37.73
CA VAL A 154 16.21 11.93 37.26
C VAL A 154 15.69 10.48 37.33
N GLU A 155 14.63 10.24 38.08
CA GLU A 155 13.79 9.05 37.90
C GLU A 155 12.89 9.25 36.71
N SER A 156 13.07 8.48 35.63
CA SER A 156 12.16 8.48 34.52
C SER A 156 11.06 7.46 34.75
N ASN A 157 9.83 7.94 34.92
CA ASN A 157 8.64 7.08 34.89
C ASN A 157 8.23 6.87 33.45
N GLU A 158 8.62 5.76 32.86
CA GLU A 158 8.20 5.38 31.51
C GLU A 158 6.82 4.71 31.57
N THR A 159 5.80 5.43 31.17
CA THR A 159 4.46 4.86 30.99
C THR A 159 4.32 4.40 29.54
N LYS A 160 4.42 3.12 29.29
CA LYS A 160 4.18 2.56 27.95
C LYS A 160 2.69 2.68 27.62
N ILE A 161 2.37 3.52 26.65
CA ILE A 161 1.01 3.75 26.15
C ILE A 161 0.58 2.61 25.21
N SER A 162 1.53 2.01 24.49
CA SER A 162 1.30 0.86 23.61
C SER A 162 2.55 -0.01 23.53
N ASN A 163 2.36 -1.30 23.27
CA ASN A 163 3.47 -2.22 23.11
C ASN A 163 3.52 -2.71 21.67
N VAL A 164 4.54 -2.30 20.91
CA VAL A 164 4.82 -2.79 19.56
C VAL A 164 6.20 -3.43 19.58
N GLU A 165 6.24 -4.76 19.42
CA GLU A 165 7.47 -5.53 19.60
C GLU A 165 8.55 -5.20 18.57
N ASN A 166 8.13 -4.97 17.32
CA ASN A 166 9.07 -4.68 16.24
C ASN A 166 8.41 -3.88 15.11
N ASN A 167 9.20 -3.40 14.15
CA ASN A 167 8.70 -2.63 13.01
C ASN A 167 7.75 -3.44 12.11
N GLY A 168 7.88 -4.76 12.06
CA GLY A 168 6.96 -5.64 11.34
C GLY A 168 5.55 -5.56 11.89
N HIS A 169 5.38 -5.58 13.21
CA HIS A 169 4.09 -5.40 13.87
C HIS A 169 3.49 -4.00 13.62
N ALA A 170 4.33 -2.96 13.64
CA ALA A 170 3.89 -1.59 13.35
C ALA A 170 3.34 -1.45 11.92
N MET A 171 4.01 -2.08 10.94
CA MET A 171 3.64 -2.03 9.53
C MET A 171 2.57 -3.05 9.14
N ALA A 172 2.32 -4.07 9.97
CA ALA A 172 1.38 -5.15 9.67
C ALA A 172 -0.02 -4.62 9.38
N ALA A 173 -0.52 -3.68 10.17
CA ALA A 173 -1.85 -3.07 10.00
C ALA A 173 -2.06 -2.54 8.57
N TYR A 174 -1.09 -1.81 8.06
CA TYR A 174 -1.11 -1.25 6.71
C TYR A 174 -1.02 -2.32 5.63
N MET A 175 -0.07 -3.25 5.75
CA MET A 175 0.14 -4.31 4.76
C MET A 175 -1.04 -5.29 4.69
N MET A 176 -1.70 -5.57 5.80
CA MET A 176 -2.92 -6.38 5.84
C MET A 176 -4.05 -5.72 5.07
N CYS A 177 -4.23 -4.41 5.21
CA CYS A 177 -5.23 -3.66 4.44
C CYS A 177 -4.91 -3.70 2.92
N VAL A 178 -3.65 -3.53 2.54
CA VAL A 178 -3.20 -3.64 1.14
C VAL A 178 -3.53 -5.02 0.58
N GLY A 179 -3.16 -6.08 1.31
CA GLY A 179 -3.40 -7.46 0.91
C GLY A 179 -4.89 -7.74 0.71
N LEU A 180 -5.75 -7.31 1.63
CA LEU A 180 -7.20 -7.49 1.51
C LEU A 180 -7.81 -6.73 0.33
N TRP A 181 -7.36 -5.50 0.08
CA TRP A 181 -7.86 -4.73 -1.05
C TRP A 181 -7.46 -5.34 -2.40
N VAL A 182 -6.18 -5.71 -2.55
CA VAL A 182 -5.66 -6.36 -3.76
C VAL A 182 -6.38 -7.67 -4.04
N LEU A 183 -6.60 -8.47 -3.00
CA LEU A 183 -7.35 -9.72 -3.12
C LEU A 183 -8.77 -9.49 -3.62
N CYS A 184 -9.47 -8.50 -3.07
CA CYS A 184 -10.82 -8.17 -3.51
C CYS A 184 -10.84 -7.66 -4.96
N ILE A 185 -9.85 -6.87 -5.39
CA ILE A 185 -9.70 -6.46 -6.81
C ILE A 185 -9.48 -7.70 -7.70
N ALA A 186 -8.53 -8.55 -7.34
CA ALA A 186 -8.21 -9.75 -8.11
C ALA A 186 -9.44 -10.66 -8.26
N PHE A 187 -10.18 -10.87 -7.18
CA PHE A 187 -11.43 -11.63 -7.22
C PHE A 187 -12.45 -10.99 -8.17
N CYS A 188 -12.67 -9.68 -8.08
CA CYS A 188 -13.64 -8.97 -8.92
C CYS A 188 -13.27 -9.01 -10.42
N ILE A 189 -11.97 -9.11 -10.76
CA ILE A 189 -11.51 -9.24 -12.15
C ILE A 189 -11.68 -10.69 -12.65
N MET A 190 -11.45 -11.67 -11.79
CA MET A 190 -11.44 -13.09 -12.20
C MET A 190 -12.83 -13.73 -12.16
N TYR A 191 -13.70 -13.30 -11.25
CA TYR A 191 -15.01 -13.89 -11.05
C TYR A 191 -16.09 -13.17 -11.85
N PRO A 192 -16.92 -13.89 -12.64
CA PRO A 192 -17.97 -13.28 -13.47
C PRO A 192 -19.15 -12.82 -12.62
N LEU A 193 -19.02 -11.62 -12.02
CA LEU A 193 -19.99 -11.06 -11.07
C LEU A 193 -21.37 -10.82 -11.66
N THR A 194 -21.43 -10.50 -12.96
CA THR A 194 -22.67 -10.09 -13.65
C THR A 194 -23.24 -11.11 -14.61
N GLU A 195 -22.53 -12.21 -14.85
CA GLU A 195 -23.02 -13.29 -15.70
C GLU A 195 -24.17 -14.06 -15.02
N HIS A 196 -25.18 -14.41 -15.80
CA HIS A 196 -26.31 -15.21 -15.34
C HIS A 196 -26.62 -16.32 -16.35
N HIS A 197 -27.00 -17.46 -15.82
CA HIS A 197 -27.46 -18.59 -16.61
C HIS A 197 -28.94 -18.84 -16.31
N GLY A 198 -29.80 -18.78 -17.33
CA GLY A 198 -31.25 -18.98 -17.22
C GLY A 198 -32.05 -17.71 -16.94
N THR A 199 -33.31 -17.87 -16.49
CA THR A 199 -34.24 -16.76 -16.26
C THR A 199 -34.00 -16.09 -14.90
N ILE A 200 -33.83 -14.77 -14.91
CA ILE A 200 -33.66 -13.97 -13.68
C ILE A 200 -35.04 -13.83 -13.00
N LYS A 201 -35.20 -14.44 -11.82
CA LYS A 201 -36.45 -14.32 -11.03
C LYS A 201 -36.57 -12.93 -10.39
N SER A 202 -35.48 -12.45 -9.73
CA SER A 202 -35.39 -11.11 -9.15
C SER A 202 -33.93 -10.66 -9.10
N GLY A 203 -33.70 -9.33 -9.08
CA GLY A 203 -32.36 -8.78 -8.94
C GLY A 203 -31.71 -9.15 -7.59
N PHE A 204 -32.51 -9.25 -6.52
CA PHE A 204 -32.03 -9.66 -5.21
C PHE A 204 -31.54 -11.11 -5.20
N SER A 205 -32.29 -12.05 -5.78
CA SER A 205 -31.87 -13.46 -5.88
C SER A 205 -30.61 -13.61 -6.73
N TRP A 206 -30.49 -12.85 -7.80
CA TRP A 206 -29.30 -12.82 -8.63
C TRP A 206 -28.10 -12.28 -7.85
N TRP A 207 -28.25 -11.13 -7.17
CA TRP A 207 -27.23 -10.59 -6.30
C TRP A 207 -26.79 -11.61 -5.23
N LEU A 208 -27.73 -12.23 -4.53
CA LEU A 208 -27.44 -13.16 -3.44
C LEU A 208 -26.59 -14.36 -3.91
N SER A 209 -26.87 -14.88 -5.09
CA SER A 209 -26.12 -16.01 -5.67
C SER A 209 -24.66 -15.67 -5.95
N LYS A 210 -24.36 -14.44 -6.32
CA LYS A 210 -23.00 -13.97 -6.61
C LYS A 210 -22.31 -13.42 -5.34
N ALA A 211 -23.03 -12.67 -4.55
CA ALA A 211 -22.55 -12.07 -3.31
C ALA A 211 -22.12 -13.12 -2.29
N GLY A 212 -22.85 -14.24 -2.19
CA GLY A 212 -22.49 -15.33 -1.29
C GLY A 212 -21.07 -15.87 -1.52
N VAL A 213 -20.72 -16.06 -2.80
CA VAL A 213 -19.36 -16.49 -3.17
C VAL A 213 -18.34 -15.38 -2.89
N ALA A 214 -18.63 -14.13 -3.28
CA ALA A 214 -17.73 -13.00 -3.12
C ALA A 214 -17.38 -12.75 -1.64
N TYR A 215 -18.38 -12.69 -0.78
CA TYR A 215 -18.15 -12.47 0.65
C TYR A 215 -17.53 -13.68 1.35
N LEU A 216 -17.88 -14.91 0.94
CA LEU A 216 -17.25 -16.11 1.47
C LEU A 216 -15.74 -16.11 1.17
N VAL A 217 -15.38 -15.84 -0.09
CA VAL A 217 -13.96 -15.78 -0.49
C VAL A 217 -13.23 -14.68 0.25
N ALA A 218 -13.84 -13.49 0.39
CA ALA A 218 -13.24 -12.38 1.13
C ALA A 218 -12.96 -12.76 2.59
N LEU A 219 -13.93 -13.39 3.28
CA LEU A 219 -13.79 -13.82 4.66
C LEU A 219 -12.73 -14.92 4.83
N VAL A 220 -12.81 -15.97 3.99
CA VAL A 220 -11.82 -17.06 4.05
C VAL A 220 -10.41 -16.54 3.83
N SER A 221 -10.24 -15.64 2.88
CA SER A 221 -8.93 -15.06 2.60
C SER A 221 -8.42 -14.12 3.70
N ALA A 222 -9.32 -13.35 4.34
CA ALA A 222 -8.96 -12.52 5.48
C ALA A 222 -8.46 -13.36 6.66
N TYR A 223 -9.15 -14.45 6.95
CA TYR A 223 -8.75 -15.35 8.03
C TYR A 223 -7.50 -16.18 7.68
N ALA A 224 -7.39 -16.62 6.44
CA ALA A 224 -6.19 -17.29 5.95
C ALA A 224 -4.96 -16.36 6.00
N MET A 225 -5.12 -15.07 5.71
CA MET A 225 -4.05 -14.08 5.84
C MET A 225 -3.55 -14.00 7.28
N ILE A 226 -4.43 -13.81 8.26
CA ILE A 226 -4.02 -13.74 9.68
C ILE A 226 -3.41 -15.07 10.12
N GLY A 227 -4.05 -16.18 9.77
CA GLY A 227 -3.54 -17.52 10.11
C GLY A 227 -2.15 -17.80 9.52
N SER A 228 -1.89 -17.35 8.30
CA SER A 228 -0.55 -17.47 7.69
C SER A 228 0.48 -16.58 8.37
N LEU A 229 0.12 -15.34 8.74
CA LEU A 229 1.00 -14.45 9.50
C LEU A 229 1.38 -15.05 10.85
N GLN A 230 0.42 -15.66 11.56
CA GLN A 230 0.70 -16.36 12.83
C GLN A 230 1.57 -17.59 12.62
N LEU A 231 1.25 -18.42 11.64
CA LEU A 231 1.92 -19.70 11.43
C LEU A 231 3.37 -19.55 10.94
N PHE A 232 3.61 -18.62 10.00
CA PHE A 232 4.91 -18.48 9.34
C PHE A 232 5.76 -17.36 9.92
N LEU A 233 5.16 -16.29 10.47
CA LEU A 233 5.87 -15.11 10.94
C LEU A 233 5.76 -14.91 12.45
N HIS A 234 5.09 -15.82 13.16
CA HIS A 234 4.86 -15.74 14.62
C HIS A 234 4.27 -14.37 15.03
N PHE A 235 3.31 -13.89 14.21
CA PHE A 235 2.65 -12.62 14.45
C PHE A 235 1.67 -12.73 15.61
N GLU A 236 1.96 -12.05 16.72
CA GLU A 236 1.16 -12.06 17.95
C GLU A 236 0.55 -10.68 18.23
N PRO A 237 -0.63 -10.37 17.67
CA PRO A 237 -1.32 -9.13 18.01
C PRO A 237 -1.80 -9.15 19.46
N THR A 238 -1.84 -7.99 20.11
CA THR A 238 -2.29 -7.87 21.50
C THR A 238 -3.72 -8.41 21.68
N GLU A 239 -4.60 -8.19 20.71
CA GLU A 239 -5.99 -8.61 20.73
C GLU A 239 -6.32 -9.52 19.53
N LEU A 240 -5.90 -10.77 19.59
CA LEU A 240 -6.01 -11.71 18.47
C LEU A 240 -7.44 -11.87 17.96
N LEU A 241 -8.41 -12.09 18.85
CA LEU A 241 -9.80 -12.30 18.45
C LEU A 241 -10.38 -11.06 17.75
N ASN A 242 -10.11 -9.88 18.28
CA ASN A 242 -10.54 -8.63 17.68
C ASN A 242 -9.83 -8.38 16.32
N THR A 243 -8.58 -8.83 16.17
CA THR A 243 -7.87 -8.78 14.89
C THR A 243 -8.59 -9.62 13.82
N PHE A 244 -9.06 -10.83 14.16
CA PHE A 244 -9.88 -11.65 13.25
C PHE A 244 -11.20 -10.97 12.91
N LEU A 245 -11.90 -10.39 13.91
CA LEU A 245 -13.16 -9.68 13.68
C LEU A 245 -12.97 -8.47 12.77
N VAL A 246 -11.96 -7.65 13.04
CA VAL A 246 -11.61 -6.48 12.21
C VAL A 246 -11.25 -6.91 10.80
N ALA A 247 -10.49 -7.97 10.61
CA ALA A 247 -10.14 -8.48 9.29
C ALA A 247 -11.37 -8.92 8.48
N GLY A 248 -12.29 -9.64 9.12
CA GLY A 248 -13.54 -10.05 8.49
C GLY A 248 -14.40 -8.85 8.08
N ILE A 249 -14.56 -7.87 8.95
CA ILE A 249 -15.36 -6.67 8.68
C ILE A 249 -14.69 -5.83 7.58
N THR A 250 -13.38 -5.65 7.64
CA THR A 250 -12.61 -4.94 6.61
C THR A 250 -12.73 -5.63 5.24
N ALA A 251 -12.62 -6.95 5.19
CA ALA A 251 -12.76 -7.72 3.96
C ALA A 251 -14.17 -7.57 3.35
N ILE A 252 -15.22 -7.60 4.18
CA ILE A 252 -16.59 -7.38 3.74
C ILE A 252 -16.76 -5.94 3.23
N ALA A 253 -16.23 -4.93 3.93
CA ALA A 253 -16.33 -3.54 3.52
C ALA A 253 -15.62 -3.30 2.18
N PHE A 254 -14.40 -3.78 2.03
CA PHE A 254 -13.62 -3.66 0.81
C PHE A 254 -14.27 -4.40 -0.36
N MET A 255 -14.71 -5.64 -0.13
CA MET A 255 -15.44 -6.40 -1.14
C MET A 255 -16.72 -5.69 -1.58
N SER A 256 -17.46 -5.08 -0.66
CA SER A 256 -18.71 -4.37 -0.98
C SER A 256 -18.47 -3.17 -1.90
N ILE A 257 -17.42 -2.38 -1.62
CA ILE A 257 -17.03 -1.24 -2.46
C ILE A 257 -16.64 -1.74 -3.86
N LEU A 258 -15.71 -2.68 -3.92
CA LEU A 258 -15.17 -3.19 -5.18
C LEU A 258 -16.22 -3.90 -6.01
N TYR A 259 -17.10 -4.65 -5.34
CA TYR A 259 -18.21 -5.33 -5.98
C TYR A 259 -19.18 -4.33 -6.62
N PHE A 260 -19.52 -3.25 -5.92
CA PHE A 260 -20.39 -2.18 -6.45
C PHE A 260 -19.80 -1.57 -7.73
N PHE A 261 -18.54 -1.11 -7.67
CA PHE A 261 -17.92 -0.45 -8.83
C PHE A 261 -17.69 -1.41 -10.00
N ASN A 262 -17.38 -2.67 -9.73
CA ASN A 262 -17.28 -3.67 -10.78
C ASN A 262 -18.63 -3.98 -11.43
N VAL A 263 -19.69 -4.12 -10.64
CA VAL A 263 -21.05 -4.31 -11.17
C VAL A 263 -21.52 -3.08 -11.94
N TRP A 264 -21.17 -1.88 -11.52
CA TRP A 264 -21.57 -0.63 -12.18
C TRP A 264 -20.84 -0.41 -13.50
N LEU A 265 -19.52 -0.52 -13.53
CA LEU A 265 -18.63 -0.13 -14.62
C LEU A 265 -17.87 -1.30 -15.27
N GLY A 266 -18.08 -2.53 -14.85
CA GLY A 266 -17.35 -3.69 -15.37
C GLY A 266 -15.85 -3.61 -15.04
N LYS A 267 -14.98 -4.01 -15.95
CA LYS A 267 -13.51 -3.96 -15.79
C LYS A 267 -12.98 -2.55 -15.59
N VAL A 268 -13.64 -1.53 -16.14
CA VAL A 268 -13.31 -0.12 -15.90
C VAL A 268 -13.47 0.23 -14.42
N GLY A 269 -14.49 -0.34 -13.75
CA GLY A 269 -14.67 -0.19 -12.31
C GLY A 269 -13.49 -0.76 -11.50
N SER A 270 -12.99 -1.94 -11.87
CA SER A 270 -11.81 -2.51 -11.24
C SER A 270 -10.57 -1.64 -11.45
N PHE A 271 -10.38 -1.08 -12.65
CA PHE A 271 -9.28 -0.16 -12.95
C PHE A 271 -9.37 1.13 -12.12
N LEU A 272 -10.57 1.72 -12.02
CA LEU A 272 -10.79 2.89 -11.15
C LEU A 272 -10.47 2.59 -9.69
N MET A 273 -10.84 1.40 -9.21
CA MET A 273 -10.54 0.99 -7.84
C MET A 273 -9.05 0.71 -7.60
N LEU A 274 -8.30 0.35 -8.64
CA LEU A 274 -6.85 0.27 -8.60
C LEU A 274 -6.23 1.68 -8.43
N ILE A 275 -6.70 2.68 -9.20
CA ILE A 275 -6.26 4.07 -9.02
C ILE A 275 -6.64 4.58 -7.62
N PHE A 276 -7.87 4.30 -7.19
CA PHE A 276 -8.32 4.68 -5.86
C PHE A 276 -7.49 4.04 -4.76
N MET A 277 -7.00 2.81 -4.97
CA MET A 277 -6.05 2.17 -4.05
C MET A 277 -4.78 3.01 -3.88
N VAL A 278 -4.20 3.53 -4.97
CA VAL A 278 -2.99 4.37 -4.88
C VAL A 278 -3.26 5.63 -4.04
N VAL A 279 -4.41 6.27 -4.21
CA VAL A 279 -4.82 7.41 -3.38
C VAL A 279 -4.97 7.00 -1.91
N GLN A 280 -5.56 5.84 -1.65
CA GLN A 280 -5.71 5.31 -0.30
C GLN A 280 -4.36 4.98 0.35
N LEU A 281 -3.41 4.43 -0.40
CA LEU A 281 -2.06 4.15 0.11
C LEU A 281 -1.37 5.43 0.58
N ALA A 282 -1.47 6.51 -0.20
CA ALA A 282 -0.89 7.80 0.17
C ALA A 282 -1.65 8.47 1.33
N GLY A 283 -2.99 8.35 1.34
CA GLY A 283 -3.86 9.09 2.26
C GLY A 283 -4.17 8.41 3.59
N SER A 284 -3.81 7.13 3.77
CA SER A 284 -4.21 6.35 4.96
C SER A 284 -3.32 6.56 6.20
N ALA A 285 -2.27 7.35 6.11
CA ALA A 285 -1.27 7.49 7.18
C ALA A 285 -0.70 6.13 7.66
N GLY A 286 -0.65 5.16 6.75
CA GLY A 286 -0.24 3.80 7.07
C GLY A 286 1.25 3.64 7.38
N THR A 287 2.08 4.45 6.73
CA THR A 287 3.55 4.42 6.87
C THR A 287 4.08 5.55 7.73
N TYR A 288 3.46 6.72 7.67
CA TYR A 288 3.88 7.91 8.40
C TYR A 288 2.69 8.48 9.19
N PRO A 289 2.93 9.09 10.35
CA PRO A 289 1.91 9.81 11.10
C PRO A 289 1.26 10.93 10.27
N ILE A 290 -0.03 11.17 10.48
CA ILE A 290 -0.79 12.17 9.73
C ILE A 290 -0.27 13.60 9.98
N GLU A 291 0.30 13.82 11.16
CA GLU A 291 0.81 15.12 11.64
C GLU A 291 2.02 15.61 10.84
N ILE A 292 2.78 14.68 10.25
CA ILE A 292 3.94 15.01 9.39
C ILE A 292 3.61 14.89 7.90
N SER A 293 2.36 14.52 7.58
CA SER A 293 1.87 14.45 6.21
C SER A 293 1.32 15.82 5.80
N GLY A 294 1.43 16.17 4.53
CA GLY A 294 0.92 17.48 4.05
C GLY A 294 -0.60 17.63 4.20
N ASP A 295 -1.09 18.87 4.17
CA ASP A 295 -2.51 19.24 4.39
C ASP A 295 -3.51 18.48 3.52
N PHE A 296 -3.10 18.12 2.30
CA PHE A 296 -3.92 17.31 1.39
C PHE A 296 -4.21 15.94 1.99
N VAL A 297 -3.20 15.26 2.54
CA VAL A 297 -3.35 13.94 3.16
C VAL A 297 -4.27 14.02 4.38
N ALA A 298 -4.07 15.01 5.25
CA ALA A 298 -4.90 15.23 6.42
C ALA A 298 -6.38 15.46 6.06
N THR A 299 -6.63 16.11 4.92
CA THR A 299 -7.99 16.40 4.44
C THR A 299 -8.68 15.15 3.91
N ILE A 300 -7.99 14.35 3.06
CA ILE A 300 -8.59 13.17 2.43
C ILE A 300 -8.67 11.97 3.36
N HIS A 301 -7.78 11.89 4.37
CA HIS A 301 -7.67 10.77 5.31
C HIS A 301 -9.04 10.33 5.88
N LYS A 302 -9.85 11.28 6.29
CA LYS A 302 -11.19 11.06 6.89
C LYS A 302 -12.22 10.45 5.92
N TRP A 303 -11.98 10.51 4.61
CA TRP A 303 -12.89 10.00 3.60
C TRP A 303 -12.49 8.63 3.05
N LEU A 304 -11.30 8.14 3.43
CA LEU A 304 -10.75 6.92 2.89
C LEU A 304 -11.12 5.69 3.74
N PRO A 305 -11.76 4.68 3.17
CA PRO A 305 -12.07 3.43 3.87
C PRO A 305 -10.82 2.74 4.45
N PHE A 306 -9.70 2.91 3.77
CA PHE A 306 -8.41 2.34 4.16
C PHE A 306 -7.88 2.92 5.47
N SER A 307 -8.10 4.21 5.72
CA SER A 307 -7.71 4.87 6.97
C SER A 307 -8.34 4.20 8.18
N TYR A 308 -9.64 3.99 8.10
CA TYR A 308 -10.39 3.31 9.17
C TYR A 308 -9.95 1.86 9.34
N ALA A 309 -9.65 1.16 8.25
CA ALA A 309 -9.16 -0.22 8.33
C ALA A 309 -7.78 -0.29 9.00
N VAL A 310 -6.86 0.60 8.63
CA VAL A 310 -5.52 0.68 9.24
C VAL A 310 -5.60 1.01 10.72
N ASP A 311 -6.45 1.96 11.12
CA ASP A 311 -6.62 2.35 12.52
C ASP A 311 -7.26 1.23 13.34
N ALA A 312 -8.23 0.50 12.77
CA ALA A 312 -8.82 -0.66 13.42
C ALA A 312 -7.78 -1.77 13.66
N PHE A 313 -6.96 -2.09 12.66
CA PHE A 313 -5.89 -3.07 12.82
C PHE A 313 -4.81 -2.59 13.79
N ARG A 314 -4.41 -1.32 13.73
CA ARG A 314 -3.46 -0.75 14.71
C ARG A 314 -3.99 -0.91 16.13
N GLY A 315 -5.27 -0.59 16.36
CA GLY A 315 -5.91 -0.76 17.67
C GLY A 315 -5.82 -2.18 18.20
N THR A 316 -6.10 -3.18 17.37
CA THR A 316 -6.05 -4.58 17.79
C THR A 316 -4.65 -5.14 17.93
N ILE A 317 -3.69 -4.65 17.13
CA ILE A 317 -2.29 -5.10 17.17
C ILE A 317 -1.55 -4.51 18.37
N SER A 318 -1.73 -3.22 18.64
CA SER A 318 -1.03 -2.52 19.72
C SER A 318 -1.80 -2.45 21.05
N GLY A 319 -3.07 -2.87 21.05
CA GLY A 319 -3.95 -2.81 22.24
C GLY A 319 -4.37 -1.39 22.64
N ASN A 320 -4.21 -0.41 21.76
CA ASN A 320 -4.54 0.99 22.03
C ASN A 320 -5.30 1.60 20.85
N GLY A 321 -6.58 1.84 21.01
CA GLY A 321 -7.42 2.49 20.00
C GLY A 321 -8.91 2.33 20.23
N ASN A 322 -9.71 3.23 19.67
CA ASN A 322 -11.18 3.14 19.70
C ASN A 322 -11.68 2.22 18.59
N ILE A 323 -11.41 0.91 18.74
CA ILE A 323 -11.73 -0.13 17.74
C ILE A 323 -13.22 -0.12 17.37
N LEU A 324 -14.09 0.15 18.35
CA LEU A 324 -15.54 0.09 18.16
C LEU A 324 -16.03 1.17 17.17
N GLU A 325 -15.60 2.40 17.35
CA GLU A 325 -16.00 3.53 16.49
C GLU A 325 -15.58 3.30 15.04
N VAL A 326 -14.33 2.93 14.86
CA VAL A 326 -13.76 2.70 13.53
C VAL A 326 -14.42 1.51 12.83
N THR A 327 -14.71 0.46 13.59
CA THR A 327 -15.41 -0.73 13.07
C THR A 327 -16.85 -0.41 12.64
N ILE A 328 -17.55 0.45 13.37
CA ILE A 328 -18.91 0.91 13.01
C ILE A 328 -18.86 1.66 11.67
N VAL A 329 -17.86 2.49 11.44
CA VAL A 329 -17.70 3.18 10.14
C VAL A 329 -17.51 2.19 9.00
N LEU A 330 -16.63 1.20 9.15
CA LEU A 330 -16.41 0.15 8.15
C LEU A 330 -17.68 -0.66 7.87
N LEU A 331 -18.43 -1.00 8.92
CA LEU A 331 -19.70 -1.71 8.80
C LEU A 331 -20.75 -0.84 8.06
N SER A 332 -20.79 0.44 8.36
CA SER A 332 -21.69 1.37 7.67
C SER A 332 -21.36 1.47 6.17
N ILE A 333 -20.08 1.54 5.82
CA ILE A 333 -19.61 1.50 4.44
C ILE A 333 -20.05 0.19 3.76
N ALA A 334 -19.84 -0.95 4.41
CA ALA A 334 -20.23 -2.26 3.90
C ALA A 334 -21.73 -2.32 3.59
N VAL A 335 -22.57 -1.86 4.51
CA VAL A 335 -24.04 -1.84 4.35
C VAL A 335 -24.44 -0.93 3.19
N ILE A 336 -23.91 0.29 3.14
CA ILE A 336 -24.24 1.26 2.09
C ILE A 336 -23.92 0.68 0.71
N PHE A 337 -22.69 0.21 0.50
CA PHE A 337 -22.29 -0.32 -0.80
C PHE A 337 -22.98 -1.63 -1.15
N THR A 338 -23.33 -2.47 -0.17
CA THR A 338 -24.16 -3.65 -0.39
C THR A 338 -25.55 -3.26 -0.87
N LEU A 339 -26.21 -2.29 -0.24
CA LEU A 339 -27.52 -1.80 -0.67
C LEU A 339 -27.48 -1.18 -2.07
N LEU A 340 -26.44 -0.40 -2.37
CA LEU A 340 -26.22 0.15 -3.71
C LEU A 340 -26.04 -0.97 -4.74
N THR A 341 -25.29 -2.02 -4.40
CA THR A 341 -25.10 -3.18 -5.30
C THR A 341 -26.40 -3.91 -5.55
N ILE A 342 -27.20 -4.16 -4.51
CA ILE A 342 -28.55 -4.76 -4.64
C ILE A 342 -29.44 -3.91 -5.55
N MET A 343 -29.41 -2.58 -5.36
CA MET A 343 -30.16 -1.65 -6.22
C MET A 343 -29.72 -1.78 -7.69
N MET A 344 -28.41 -1.85 -7.95
CA MET A 344 -27.88 -2.03 -9.31
C MET A 344 -28.34 -3.35 -9.95
N PHE A 345 -28.32 -4.45 -9.18
CA PHE A 345 -28.84 -5.73 -9.68
C PHE A 345 -30.33 -5.69 -9.98
N ASN A 346 -31.13 -5.00 -9.16
CA ASN A 346 -32.55 -4.81 -9.41
C ASN A 346 -32.82 -3.96 -10.68
N ILE A 347 -32.03 -2.89 -10.87
CA ILE A 347 -32.12 -2.07 -12.10
C ILE A 347 -31.78 -2.91 -13.33
N ARG A 348 -30.65 -3.67 -13.27
CA ARG A 348 -30.24 -4.55 -14.37
C ARG A 348 -31.26 -5.62 -14.68
N ALA A 349 -31.80 -6.29 -13.66
CA ALA A 349 -32.85 -7.30 -13.85
C ALA A 349 -34.10 -6.72 -14.55
N LYS A 350 -34.48 -5.47 -14.20
CA LYS A 350 -35.56 -4.75 -14.88
C LYS A 350 -35.20 -4.40 -16.34
N MET A 351 -33.99 -3.96 -16.60
CA MET A 351 -33.51 -3.62 -17.95
C MET A 351 -33.50 -4.85 -18.84
N ILE A 352 -32.96 -5.97 -18.37
CA ILE A 352 -32.98 -7.25 -19.12
C ILE A 352 -34.38 -7.69 -19.40
N LYS A 353 -35.30 -7.64 -18.43
CA LYS A 353 -36.71 -8.01 -18.62
C LYS A 353 -37.41 -7.13 -19.63
N ASN A 354 -37.05 -5.85 -19.73
CA ASN A 354 -37.66 -4.87 -20.63
C ASN A 354 -36.89 -4.72 -21.96
N ASN A 355 -35.91 -5.57 -22.23
CA ASN A 355 -35.04 -5.56 -23.42
C ASN A 355 -34.38 -4.19 -23.68
N LYS A 356 -34.07 -3.43 -22.60
CA LYS A 356 -33.43 -2.13 -22.65
C LYS A 356 -31.92 -2.30 -22.43
N LYS A 357 -31.12 -1.64 -23.27
CA LYS A 357 -29.66 -1.59 -23.15
C LYS A 357 -29.26 -0.56 -22.09
N GLY A 358 -28.33 -0.93 -21.20
CA GLY A 358 -27.81 -0.05 -20.17
C GLY A 358 -26.37 0.41 -20.47
N LEU A 359 -25.80 1.18 -19.56
CA LEU A 359 -24.40 1.64 -19.62
C LEU A 359 -23.41 0.47 -19.75
N TYR A 360 -23.67 -0.63 -19.06
CA TYR A 360 -22.83 -1.82 -19.11
C TYR A 360 -22.78 -2.45 -20.50
N ASP A 361 -23.92 -2.58 -21.18
CA ASP A 361 -24.00 -3.12 -22.54
C ASP A 361 -23.22 -2.24 -23.54
N PHE A 362 -23.15 -0.93 -23.26
CA PHE A 362 -22.30 0.00 -24.02
C PHE A 362 -20.82 -0.25 -23.77
N ILE A 363 -20.43 -0.41 -22.49
CA ILE A 363 -19.03 -0.70 -22.07
C ILE A 363 -18.60 -2.06 -22.63
N GLU A 364 -19.47 -3.06 -22.58
CA GLU A 364 -19.24 -4.39 -23.16
C GLU A 364 -19.02 -4.35 -24.67
N LYS A 365 -19.81 -3.55 -25.40
CA LYS A 365 -19.60 -3.31 -26.84
C LYS A 365 -18.25 -2.67 -27.16
N CYS A 366 -17.73 -1.87 -26.26
CA CYS A 366 -16.40 -1.27 -26.37
C CYS A 366 -15.26 -2.24 -26.02
N GLY A 367 -15.55 -3.48 -25.64
CA GLY A 367 -14.56 -4.48 -25.22
C GLY A 367 -13.95 -4.21 -23.85
N LEU A 368 -14.58 -3.35 -23.03
CA LEU A 368 -14.12 -2.89 -21.74
C LEU A 368 -14.89 -3.49 -20.53
N ALA A 369 -15.81 -4.43 -20.79
CA ALA A 369 -16.56 -5.15 -19.76
C ALA A 369 -16.06 -6.57 -19.56
#